data_383c80decd933a043c6e4588a1246d8f
#
_entry.id   383c80decd933a043c6e4588a1246d8f
#
_cell.length_a   1.000
_cell.length_b   1.000
_cell.length_c   1.000
_cell.angle_alpha   90.00
_cell.angle_beta   90.00
_cell.angle_gamma   90.00
#
_symmetry.space_group_name_H-M   'P 1'
#
loop_
_entity.id
_entity.type
_entity.pdbx_description
1 polymer ?
#
loop_
_entity_poly.entity_id
_entity_poly.type
_entity_poly.pdbx_seq_one_letter_code
_entity_poly.pdbx_strand_id
1 'polypeptide(L)'
;MSSMSQMSRHVTLIDYGAGNLLNVQRAFEHQGAKVEIATQPEQIEQAERLVFPGVGAFPQAMQQLQAQNLVEAIQQAAKDKPFLGICLGMQMMLDEGEEFEKTPGLGLLPGRVKRLPALGVNGQNMTIPHMGWASIQPNKMPWQGSLLEAVPERNAFYFVHSYYADVANDADQLAVFDFGGHAMTAAIQRDNKIGCQFHPEKSGELGLKLVEAFLKL
;
A
#
# COMPACT_ATOMS: atom_id res chain seq x y z
N MET A 1 37.46 -10.04 11.16
CA MET A 1 36.29 -10.58 10.45
C MET A 1 35.08 -9.83 11.00
N SER A 2 34.64 -8.83 10.29
CA SER A 2 33.48 -7.98 10.68
C SER A 2 32.23 -8.84 10.51
N SER A 3 31.49 -9.13 11.59
CA SER A 3 30.19 -9.76 11.53
C SER A 3 29.27 -8.74 10.84
N MET A 4 28.93 -8.97 9.58
CA MET A 4 27.78 -8.31 8.98
C MET A 4 26.58 -8.68 9.85
N SER A 5 26.07 -7.73 10.62
CA SER A 5 24.81 -7.87 11.33
C SER A 5 23.77 -8.29 10.30
N GLN A 6 23.29 -9.51 10.42
CA GLN A 6 22.22 -10.02 9.57
C GLN A 6 20.99 -9.13 9.87
N MET A 7 20.60 -8.31 8.91
CA MET A 7 19.44 -7.42 9.06
C MET A 7 18.25 -8.28 9.46
N SER A 8 17.58 -7.90 10.54
CA SER A 8 16.35 -8.56 10.96
C SER A 8 15.33 -8.57 9.84
N ARG A 9 14.71 -9.72 9.59
CA ARG A 9 13.64 -9.89 8.61
C ARG A 9 12.29 -10.09 9.30
N HIS A 10 12.08 -9.41 10.43
CA HIS A 10 10.80 -9.42 11.12
C HIS A 10 9.84 -8.43 10.47
N VAL A 11 8.61 -8.89 10.25
CA VAL A 11 7.50 -8.10 9.68
C VAL A 11 6.25 -8.35 10.49
N THR A 12 5.54 -7.30 10.83
CA THR A 12 4.26 -7.38 11.51
C THR A 12 3.14 -6.96 10.56
N LEU A 13 2.21 -7.89 10.30
CA LEU A 13 1.00 -7.63 9.53
C LEU A 13 -0.09 -7.13 10.48
N ILE A 14 -0.69 -5.99 10.17
CA ILE A 14 -1.81 -5.45 10.94
C ILE A 14 -3.09 -6.17 10.51
N ASP A 15 -3.73 -6.84 11.47
CA ASP A 15 -5.02 -7.51 11.30
C ASP A 15 -6.10 -6.76 12.09
N TYR A 16 -6.99 -6.13 11.37
CA TYR A 16 -8.17 -5.45 11.92
C TYR A 16 -9.48 -6.18 11.56
N GLY A 17 -9.40 -7.44 11.15
CA GLY A 17 -10.56 -8.25 10.77
C GLY A 17 -10.96 -8.17 9.30
N ALA A 18 -10.19 -7.48 8.46
CA ALA A 18 -10.41 -7.43 7.02
C ALA A 18 -9.07 -7.57 6.28
N GLY A 19 -9.05 -8.41 5.26
CA GLY A 19 -7.85 -8.56 4.42
C GLY A 19 -7.57 -9.99 4.01
N ASN A 20 -6.83 -10.13 2.92
CA ASN A 20 -6.27 -11.41 2.49
C ASN A 20 -4.90 -11.63 3.14
N LEU A 21 -4.87 -11.65 4.48
CA LEU A 21 -3.65 -11.75 5.27
C LEU A 21 -2.78 -12.94 4.87
N LEU A 22 -3.40 -14.10 4.62
CA LEU A 22 -2.68 -15.34 4.33
C LEU A 22 -1.77 -15.23 3.10
N ASN A 23 -2.24 -14.59 2.02
CA ASN A 23 -1.42 -14.44 0.81
C ASN A 23 -0.29 -13.44 1.02
N VAL A 24 -0.54 -12.36 1.74
CA VAL A 24 0.50 -11.38 2.11
C VAL A 24 1.53 -12.04 3.02
N GLN A 25 1.11 -12.75 4.06
CA GLN A 25 1.99 -13.51 4.95
C GLN A 25 2.87 -14.47 4.16
N ARG A 26 2.29 -15.31 3.30
CA ARG A 26 3.04 -16.26 2.46
C ARG A 26 4.06 -15.58 1.53
N ALA A 27 3.74 -14.41 0.99
CA ALA A 27 4.67 -13.66 0.14
C ALA A 27 5.91 -13.20 0.94
N PHE A 28 5.71 -12.71 2.16
CA PHE A 28 6.80 -12.31 3.05
C PHE A 28 7.60 -13.52 3.56
N GLU A 29 6.94 -14.60 3.98
CA GLU A 29 7.58 -15.85 4.41
C GLU A 29 8.40 -16.49 3.28
N HIS A 30 7.91 -16.43 2.04
CA HIS A 30 8.63 -16.90 0.85
C HIS A 30 9.95 -16.14 0.64
N GLN A 31 10.00 -14.88 1.03
CA GLN A 31 11.22 -14.06 1.03
C GLN A 31 12.04 -14.22 2.32
N GLY A 32 11.74 -15.23 3.15
CA GLY A 32 12.49 -15.56 4.37
C GLY A 32 12.23 -14.62 5.54
N ALA A 33 11.10 -13.91 5.55
CA ALA A 33 10.69 -13.11 6.70
C ALA A 33 10.07 -13.97 7.80
N LYS A 34 10.31 -13.58 9.06
CA LYS A 34 9.48 -13.99 10.18
C LYS A 34 8.29 -13.04 10.27
N VAL A 35 7.09 -13.58 10.06
CA VAL A 35 5.86 -12.80 10.04
C VAL A 35 5.10 -12.98 11.35
N GLU A 36 4.69 -11.86 11.95
CA GLU A 36 3.82 -11.79 13.11
C GLU A 36 2.52 -11.09 12.74
N ILE A 37 1.41 -11.47 13.37
CA ILE A 37 0.10 -10.84 13.17
C ILE A 37 -0.21 -9.97 14.39
N ALA A 38 -0.48 -8.69 14.15
CA ALA A 38 -0.85 -7.75 15.20
C ALA A 38 -2.36 -7.47 15.16
N THR A 39 -3.02 -7.76 16.28
CA THR A 39 -4.44 -7.45 16.54
C THR A 39 -4.60 -6.50 17.72
N GLN A 40 -3.51 -6.14 18.36
CA GLN A 40 -3.49 -5.27 19.54
C GLN A 40 -2.49 -4.12 19.34
N PRO A 41 -2.75 -2.93 19.93
CA PRO A 41 -1.87 -1.76 19.82
C PRO A 41 -0.41 -2.05 20.21
N GLU A 42 -0.19 -2.79 21.28
CA GLU A 42 1.15 -3.07 21.81
C GLU A 42 2.01 -3.88 20.82
N GLN A 43 1.38 -4.76 20.03
CA GLN A 43 2.08 -5.53 18.99
C GLN A 43 2.54 -4.62 17.84
N ILE A 44 1.74 -3.59 17.48
CA ILE A 44 2.09 -2.58 16.48
C ILE A 44 3.25 -1.72 16.98
N GLU A 45 3.20 -1.31 18.24
CA GLU A 45 4.27 -0.50 18.88
C GLU A 45 5.60 -1.25 18.95
N GLN A 46 5.59 -2.56 19.11
CA GLN A 46 6.81 -3.39 19.19
C GLN A 46 7.35 -3.81 17.82
N ALA A 47 6.58 -3.62 16.75
CA ALA A 47 6.98 -4.03 15.41
C ALA A 47 8.25 -3.33 14.93
N GLU A 48 9.08 -4.03 14.17
CA GLU A 48 10.23 -3.44 13.46
C GLU A 48 9.81 -2.82 12.13
N ARG A 49 8.92 -3.51 11.40
CA ARG A 49 8.33 -3.12 10.11
C ARG A 49 6.87 -3.46 10.11
N LEU A 50 6.06 -2.61 9.54
CA LEU A 50 4.61 -2.78 9.49
C LEU A 50 4.12 -2.96 8.06
N VAL A 51 3.29 -3.95 7.85
CA VAL A 51 2.53 -4.13 6.61
C VAL A 51 1.04 -4.03 6.93
N PHE A 52 0.37 -3.19 6.20
CA PHE A 52 -1.03 -2.86 6.39
C PHE A 52 -1.82 -3.24 5.14
N PRO A 53 -2.23 -4.51 5.01
CA PRO A 53 -3.09 -4.95 3.93
C PRO A 53 -4.53 -4.52 4.19
N GLY A 54 -5.31 -4.38 3.13
CA GLY A 54 -6.72 -4.10 3.25
C GLY A 54 -7.52 -4.52 2.04
N VAL A 55 -8.74 -5.01 2.28
CA VAL A 55 -9.76 -5.27 1.28
C VAL A 55 -11.13 -4.85 1.82
N GLY A 56 -12.08 -4.57 0.92
CA GLY A 56 -13.42 -4.12 1.31
C GLY A 56 -13.60 -2.62 1.14
N ALA A 57 -14.52 -2.04 1.92
CA ALA A 57 -14.88 -0.64 1.83
C ALA A 57 -14.16 0.22 2.87
N PHE A 58 -13.75 1.42 2.46
CA PHE A 58 -12.98 2.36 3.27
C PHE A 58 -13.65 2.70 4.62
N PRO A 59 -14.97 3.08 4.69
CA PRO A 59 -15.60 3.42 5.96
C PRO A 59 -15.63 2.25 6.94
N GLN A 60 -15.94 1.05 6.44
CA GLN A 60 -16.01 -0.15 7.28
C GLN A 60 -14.63 -0.51 7.86
N ALA A 61 -13.58 -0.40 7.04
CA ALA A 61 -12.22 -0.67 7.47
C ALA A 61 -11.77 0.31 8.56
N MET A 62 -12.02 1.62 8.39
CA MET A 62 -11.71 2.63 9.40
C MET A 62 -12.51 2.42 10.69
N GLN A 63 -13.78 2.03 10.59
CA GLN A 63 -14.61 1.69 11.75
C GLN A 63 -14.04 0.50 12.53
N GLN A 64 -13.56 -0.54 11.85
CA GLN A 64 -12.93 -1.70 12.48
C GLN A 64 -11.63 -1.33 13.20
N LEU A 65 -10.78 -0.49 12.58
CA LEU A 65 -9.57 0.02 13.22
C LEU A 65 -9.88 0.81 14.50
N GLN A 66 -10.89 1.66 14.46
CA GLN A 66 -11.34 2.45 15.62
C GLN A 66 -11.88 1.54 16.73
N ALA A 67 -12.71 0.56 16.38
CA ALA A 67 -13.32 -0.38 17.34
C ALA A 67 -12.25 -1.22 18.08
N GLN A 68 -11.10 -1.46 17.44
CA GLN A 68 -9.98 -2.20 18.01
C GLN A 68 -8.90 -1.28 18.64
N ASN A 69 -9.11 0.04 18.66
CA ASN A 69 -8.16 1.03 19.17
C ASN A 69 -6.79 1.02 18.47
N LEU A 70 -6.73 0.60 17.20
CA LEU A 70 -5.47 0.48 16.46
C LEU A 70 -5.00 1.78 15.80
N VAL A 71 -5.90 2.78 15.63
CA VAL A 71 -5.61 4.01 14.88
C VAL A 71 -4.40 4.75 15.44
N GLU A 72 -4.39 5.03 16.74
CA GLU A 72 -3.31 5.79 17.38
C GLU A 72 -1.98 5.03 17.34
N ALA A 73 -1.98 3.72 17.62
CA ALA A 73 -0.78 2.88 17.56
C ALA A 73 -0.18 2.86 16.14
N ILE A 74 -1.02 2.76 15.09
CA ILE A 74 -0.58 2.83 13.69
C ILE A 74 0.03 4.19 13.38
N GLN A 75 -0.64 5.28 13.76
CA GLN A 75 -0.17 6.64 13.53
C GLN A 75 1.18 6.92 14.21
N GLN A 76 1.38 6.42 15.41
CA GLN A 76 2.66 6.57 16.14
C GLN A 76 3.76 5.72 15.50
N ALA A 77 3.47 4.45 15.24
CA ALA A 77 4.45 3.54 14.64
C ALA A 77 4.90 3.97 13.24
N ALA A 78 3.98 4.50 12.43
CA ALA A 78 4.28 4.98 11.08
C ALA A 78 5.16 6.25 11.04
N LYS A 79 5.46 6.89 12.17
CA LYS A 79 6.40 8.03 12.20
C LYS A 79 7.83 7.61 11.89
N ASP A 80 8.25 6.48 12.45
CA ASP A 80 9.66 6.09 12.47
C ASP A 80 9.92 4.71 11.81
N LYS A 81 8.89 3.84 11.75
CA LYS A 81 9.05 2.46 11.27
C LYS A 81 8.72 2.36 9.78
N PRO A 82 9.43 1.52 9.02
CA PRO A 82 9.02 1.17 7.67
C PRO A 82 7.57 0.70 7.64
N PHE A 83 6.75 1.36 6.84
CA PHE A 83 5.31 1.14 6.76
C PHE A 83 4.88 0.90 5.31
N LEU A 84 4.24 -0.23 5.04
CA LEU A 84 3.74 -0.60 3.70
C LEU A 84 2.23 -0.80 3.72
N GLY A 85 1.48 0.12 3.11
CA GLY A 85 0.06 -0.05 2.84
C GLY A 85 -0.19 -0.79 1.52
N ILE A 86 -1.08 -1.80 1.50
CA ILE A 86 -1.42 -2.57 0.30
C ILE A 86 -2.92 -2.39 -0.01
N CYS A 87 -3.23 -1.94 -1.23
CA CYS A 87 -4.57 -1.72 -1.76
C CYS A 87 -5.38 -0.78 -0.85
N LEU A 88 -6.45 -1.25 -0.20
CA LEU A 88 -7.21 -0.46 0.76
C LEU A 88 -6.33 0.04 1.92
N GLY A 89 -5.31 -0.74 2.33
CA GLY A 89 -4.35 -0.31 3.34
C GLY A 89 -3.58 0.95 2.92
N MET A 90 -3.15 1.06 1.65
CA MET A 90 -2.58 2.30 1.11
C MET A 90 -3.61 3.44 1.12
N GLN A 91 -4.84 3.18 0.72
CA GLN A 91 -5.88 4.20 0.68
C GLN A 91 -6.15 4.78 2.07
N MET A 92 -6.23 3.93 3.10
CA MET A 92 -6.44 4.36 4.49
C MET A 92 -5.29 5.21 5.07
N MET A 93 -4.10 5.22 4.46
CA MET A 93 -3.01 6.11 4.87
C MET A 93 -3.30 7.58 4.60
N LEU A 94 -4.24 7.92 3.71
CA LEU A 94 -4.57 9.29 3.37
C LEU A 94 -5.46 9.98 4.43
N ASP A 95 -5.74 11.28 4.23
CA ASP A 95 -6.54 12.07 5.18
C ASP A 95 -8.00 11.65 5.22
N GLU A 96 -8.58 11.32 4.05
CA GLU A 96 -10.00 10.98 3.94
C GLU A 96 -10.31 10.08 2.73
N GLY A 97 -11.41 9.34 2.81
CA GLY A 97 -12.00 8.60 1.71
C GLY A 97 -13.41 9.09 1.38
N GLU A 98 -13.77 9.06 0.08
CA GLU A 98 -15.08 9.49 -0.44
C GLU A 98 -16.00 8.29 -0.80
N GLU A 99 -15.66 7.09 -0.34
CA GLU A 99 -16.48 5.90 -0.60
C GLU A 99 -17.75 5.93 0.24
N PHE A 100 -18.92 5.97 -0.40
CA PHE A 100 -20.26 6.14 0.18
C PHE A 100 -20.45 7.46 0.92
N GLU A 101 -19.54 7.84 1.81
CA GLU A 101 -19.54 9.06 2.60
C GLU A 101 -18.11 9.52 2.85
N LYS A 102 -17.94 10.78 3.26
CA LYS A 102 -16.62 11.27 3.69
C LYS A 102 -16.24 10.66 5.01
N THR A 103 -15.21 9.84 5.00
CA THR A 103 -14.68 9.16 6.18
C THR A 103 -13.24 9.57 6.42
N PRO A 104 -12.85 10.01 7.62
CA PRO A 104 -11.46 10.27 7.96
C PRO A 104 -10.61 9.01 7.82
N GLY A 105 -9.40 9.17 7.25
CA GLY A 105 -8.38 8.14 7.18
C GLY A 105 -7.38 8.26 8.34
N LEU A 106 -6.20 7.67 8.16
CA LEU A 106 -5.13 7.68 9.16
C LEU A 106 -4.30 8.98 9.14
N GLY A 107 -4.41 9.81 8.09
CA GLY A 107 -3.67 11.07 7.98
C GLY A 107 -2.16 10.91 7.96
N LEU A 108 -1.64 9.80 7.42
CA LEU A 108 -0.19 9.56 7.32
C LEU A 108 0.44 10.30 6.13
N LEU A 109 -0.33 10.50 5.05
CA LEU A 109 0.02 11.32 3.89
C LEU A 109 -1.16 12.21 3.50
N PRO A 110 -0.92 13.48 3.13
CA PRO A 110 -1.98 14.36 2.65
C PRO A 110 -2.59 13.87 1.33
N GLY A 111 -3.90 13.87 1.27
CA GLY A 111 -4.65 13.46 0.08
C GLY A 111 -5.98 12.84 0.41
N ARG A 112 -6.66 12.38 -0.61
CA ARG A 112 -7.99 11.76 -0.46
C ARG A 112 -8.16 10.56 -1.38
N VAL A 113 -9.06 9.67 -1.02
CA VAL A 113 -9.44 8.53 -1.85
C VAL A 113 -10.67 8.88 -2.64
N LYS A 114 -10.57 8.80 -3.98
CA LYS A 114 -11.63 9.12 -4.93
C LYS A 114 -12.02 7.91 -5.75
N ARG A 115 -13.25 7.93 -6.28
CA ARG A 115 -13.71 6.92 -7.22
C ARG A 115 -12.97 7.06 -8.56
N LEU A 116 -12.64 5.93 -9.18
CA LEU A 116 -12.10 5.90 -10.55
C LEU A 116 -13.05 6.59 -11.54
N PRO A 117 -12.53 7.32 -12.54
CA PRO A 117 -13.36 7.98 -13.54
C PRO A 117 -14.17 6.96 -14.35
N ALA A 118 -15.46 7.22 -14.52
CA ALA A 118 -16.34 6.37 -15.30
C ALA A 118 -16.11 6.48 -16.81
N LEU A 119 -15.45 7.55 -17.25
CA LEU A 119 -15.11 7.82 -18.65
C LEU A 119 -13.60 7.99 -18.81
N GLY A 120 -13.06 7.43 -19.87
CA GLY A 120 -11.71 7.72 -20.33
C GLY A 120 -11.62 9.14 -20.95
N VAL A 121 -10.40 9.61 -21.19
CA VAL A 121 -10.15 10.95 -21.75
C VAL A 121 -10.75 11.16 -23.14
N ASN A 122 -11.01 10.09 -23.88
CA ASN A 122 -11.68 10.09 -25.19
C ASN A 122 -13.21 9.89 -25.10
N GLY A 123 -13.79 9.89 -23.87
CA GLY A 123 -15.22 9.71 -23.63
C GLY A 123 -15.71 8.24 -23.64
N GLN A 124 -14.83 7.25 -23.76
CA GLN A 124 -15.20 5.85 -23.66
C GLN A 124 -15.62 5.46 -22.23
N ASN A 125 -16.60 4.56 -22.11
CA ASN A 125 -16.98 4.01 -20.82
C ASN A 125 -15.85 3.13 -20.25
N MET A 126 -15.54 3.33 -18.99
CA MET A 126 -14.55 2.53 -18.26
C MET A 126 -15.24 1.49 -17.37
N THR A 127 -14.66 0.30 -17.33
CA THR A 127 -15.14 -0.77 -16.42
C THR A 127 -14.61 -0.56 -15.02
N ILE A 128 -15.51 -0.42 -14.06
CA ILE A 128 -15.19 -0.30 -12.63
C ILE A 128 -15.90 -1.44 -11.89
N PRO A 129 -15.16 -2.22 -11.05
CA PRO A 129 -13.77 -2.04 -10.66
C PRO A 129 -12.76 -2.25 -11.79
N HIS A 130 -11.63 -1.54 -11.73
CA HIS A 130 -10.44 -1.92 -12.48
C HIS A 130 -9.92 -3.24 -11.92
N MET A 131 -9.93 -4.29 -12.71
CA MET A 131 -9.49 -5.63 -12.32
C MET A 131 -8.60 -6.21 -13.41
N GLY A 132 -7.38 -6.53 -13.07
CA GLY A 132 -6.42 -7.13 -13.99
C GLY A 132 -5.01 -6.60 -13.84
N TRP A 133 -4.19 -6.87 -14.86
CA TRP A 133 -2.80 -6.47 -14.92
C TRP A 133 -2.67 -5.13 -15.63
N ALA A 134 -1.97 -4.20 -15.00
CA ALA A 134 -1.65 -2.91 -15.60
C ALA A 134 -0.17 -2.59 -15.41
N SER A 135 0.44 -2.02 -16.45
CA SER A 135 1.83 -1.58 -16.41
C SER A 135 1.95 -0.30 -15.60
N ILE A 136 2.95 -0.25 -14.73
CA ILE A 136 3.25 0.95 -13.95
C ILE A 136 4.49 1.66 -14.51
N GLN A 137 4.53 2.97 -14.30
CA GLN A 137 5.64 3.81 -14.72
C GLN A 137 5.90 4.92 -13.68
N PRO A 138 7.13 5.48 -13.64
CA PRO A 138 7.39 6.65 -12.82
C PRO A 138 6.44 7.80 -13.17
N ASN A 139 6.06 8.59 -12.17
CA ASN A 139 5.36 9.85 -12.46
C ASN A 139 6.41 10.94 -12.80
N LYS A 140 6.71 11.82 -11.84
CA LYS A 140 7.65 12.92 -12.03
C LYS A 140 9.06 12.62 -11.53
N MET A 141 9.19 11.66 -10.62
CA MET A 141 10.45 11.27 -9.99
C MET A 141 10.85 9.86 -10.42
N PRO A 142 12.13 9.61 -10.68
CA PRO A 142 12.62 8.25 -10.97
C PRO A 142 12.50 7.38 -9.72
N TRP A 143 12.45 6.05 -9.92
CA TRP A 143 12.35 5.09 -8.82
C TRP A 143 13.66 4.84 -8.06
N GLN A 144 14.74 5.50 -8.44
CA GLN A 144 16.02 5.37 -7.75
C GLN A 144 15.91 5.74 -6.26
N GLY A 145 16.40 4.88 -5.38
CA GLY A 145 16.28 5.04 -3.92
C GLY A 145 14.89 4.74 -3.36
N SER A 146 13.96 4.24 -4.17
CA SER A 146 12.61 3.88 -3.75
C SER A 146 12.40 2.38 -3.67
N LEU A 147 11.24 1.95 -3.14
CA LEU A 147 10.83 0.54 -3.13
C LEU A 147 10.75 -0.08 -4.54
N LEU A 148 10.56 0.72 -5.58
CA LEU A 148 10.43 0.27 -6.96
C LEU A 148 11.75 0.28 -7.74
N GLU A 149 12.88 0.65 -7.15
CA GLU A 149 14.18 0.77 -7.84
C GLU A 149 14.57 -0.49 -8.62
N ALA A 150 14.33 -1.68 -8.04
CA ALA A 150 14.63 -2.96 -8.68
C ALA A 150 13.57 -3.43 -9.68
N VAL A 151 12.50 -2.68 -9.86
CA VAL A 151 11.40 -3.00 -10.79
C VAL A 151 11.67 -2.30 -12.12
N PRO A 152 11.80 -3.02 -13.24
CA PRO A 152 11.90 -2.37 -14.54
C PRO A 152 10.61 -1.62 -14.87
N GLU A 153 10.74 -0.43 -15.46
CA GLU A 153 9.59 0.37 -15.89
C GLU A 153 8.68 -0.39 -16.85
N ARG A 154 7.40 -0.03 -16.86
CA ARG A 154 6.35 -0.62 -17.71
C ARG A 154 6.11 -2.11 -17.48
N ASN A 155 6.52 -2.63 -16.34
CA ASN A 155 6.12 -3.97 -15.93
C ASN A 155 4.75 -3.93 -15.26
N ALA A 156 4.00 -5.03 -15.44
CA ALA A 156 2.62 -5.13 -15.00
C ALA A 156 2.52 -5.71 -13.59
N PHE A 157 1.58 -5.17 -12.82
CA PHE A 157 1.15 -5.65 -11.52
C PHE A 157 -0.35 -5.93 -11.54
N TYR A 158 -0.83 -6.71 -10.58
CA TYR A 158 -2.24 -7.06 -10.48
C TYR A 158 -3.00 -6.05 -9.61
N PHE A 159 -4.06 -5.49 -10.17
CA PHE A 159 -4.96 -4.52 -9.54
C PHE A 159 -6.37 -5.08 -9.38
N VAL A 160 -7.07 -4.67 -8.33
CA VAL A 160 -8.51 -4.86 -8.16
C VAL A 160 -9.06 -3.77 -7.23
N HIS A 161 -9.58 -2.69 -7.82
CA HIS A 161 -10.08 -1.55 -7.03
C HIS A 161 -11.08 -0.69 -7.81
N SER A 162 -11.94 0.04 -7.08
CA SER A 162 -12.90 1.02 -7.61
C SER A 162 -12.52 2.45 -7.26
N TYR A 163 -11.63 2.62 -6.27
CA TYR A 163 -11.18 3.91 -5.75
C TYR A 163 -9.66 3.99 -5.84
N TYR A 164 -9.11 5.20 -5.90
CA TYR A 164 -7.67 5.45 -6.03
C TYR A 164 -7.22 6.56 -5.09
N ALA A 165 -5.94 6.57 -4.76
CA ALA A 165 -5.31 7.62 -3.97
C ALA A 165 -5.04 8.87 -4.84
N ASP A 166 -5.67 9.99 -4.48
CA ASP A 166 -5.41 11.32 -5.04
C ASP A 166 -4.57 12.09 -4.02
N VAL A 167 -3.26 11.96 -4.13
CA VAL A 167 -2.32 12.58 -3.19
C VAL A 167 -2.25 14.10 -3.42
N ALA A 168 -2.16 14.86 -2.34
CA ALA A 168 -2.11 16.32 -2.41
C ALA A 168 -0.77 16.86 -2.95
N ASN A 169 0.30 16.07 -2.86
CA ASN A 169 1.62 16.44 -3.33
C ASN A 169 2.11 15.43 -4.38
N ASP A 170 2.35 15.90 -5.60
CA ASP A 170 2.85 15.06 -6.69
C ASP A 170 4.18 14.35 -6.38
N ALA A 171 4.99 14.90 -5.47
CA ALA A 171 6.23 14.26 -5.04
C ALA A 171 6.01 12.96 -4.25
N ASP A 172 4.80 12.76 -3.69
CA ASP A 172 4.45 11.53 -2.99
C ASP A 172 3.94 10.44 -3.95
N GLN A 173 3.61 10.79 -5.20
CA GLN A 173 3.13 9.86 -6.20
C GLN A 173 4.32 9.16 -6.89
N LEU A 174 4.75 8.04 -6.33
CA LEU A 174 5.91 7.29 -6.80
C LEU A 174 5.69 6.66 -8.18
N ALA A 175 4.52 6.08 -8.42
CA ALA A 175 4.19 5.42 -9.67
C ALA A 175 2.73 5.66 -10.08
N VAL A 176 2.52 5.62 -11.40
CA VAL A 176 1.18 5.71 -12.01
C VAL A 176 0.94 4.55 -12.98
N PHE A 177 -0.33 4.29 -13.26
CA PHE A 177 -0.77 3.42 -14.34
C PHE A 177 -1.79 4.15 -15.21
N ASP A 178 -1.93 3.73 -16.46
CA ASP A 178 -2.94 4.27 -17.37
C ASP A 178 -4.31 3.63 -17.13
N PHE A 179 -5.32 4.47 -16.94
CA PHE A 179 -6.72 4.05 -16.86
C PHE A 179 -7.57 4.91 -17.81
N GLY A 180 -7.70 4.44 -19.04
CA GLY A 180 -8.45 5.16 -20.07
C GLY A 180 -7.86 6.51 -20.46
N GLY A 181 -6.54 6.66 -20.43
CA GLY A 181 -5.81 7.89 -20.68
C GLY A 181 -5.58 8.76 -19.42
N HIS A 182 -6.18 8.40 -18.28
CA HIS A 182 -5.92 9.06 -17.00
C HIS A 182 -4.72 8.40 -16.30
N ALA A 183 -3.76 9.20 -15.84
CA ALA A 183 -2.67 8.71 -15.01
C ALA A 183 -3.14 8.54 -13.56
N MET A 184 -3.46 7.30 -13.18
CA MET A 184 -3.91 6.95 -11.83
C MET A 184 -2.76 6.53 -10.94
N THR A 185 -2.83 6.85 -9.65
CA THR A 185 -1.82 6.46 -8.66
C THR A 185 -1.73 4.95 -8.54
N ALA A 186 -0.54 4.40 -8.80
CA ALA A 186 -0.20 3.00 -8.60
C ALA A 186 0.55 2.76 -7.30
N ALA A 187 1.44 3.70 -6.92
CA ALA A 187 2.19 3.64 -5.67
C ALA A 187 2.47 5.05 -5.14
N ILE A 188 2.56 5.16 -3.83
CA ILE A 188 2.92 6.37 -3.10
C ILE A 188 4.13 6.09 -2.20
N GLN A 189 4.95 7.12 -1.96
CA GLN A 189 6.03 7.05 -0.99
C GLN A 189 6.35 8.43 -0.44
N ARG A 190 6.45 8.51 0.90
CA ARG A 190 7.00 9.65 1.63
C ARG A 190 7.79 9.12 2.82
N ASP A 191 9.09 9.36 2.81
CA ASP A 191 10.01 8.87 3.84
C ASP A 191 9.89 7.34 4.00
N ASN A 192 9.59 6.89 5.22
CA ASN A 192 9.37 5.49 5.61
C ASN A 192 7.96 4.95 5.26
N LYS A 193 7.05 5.81 4.80
CA LYS A 193 5.65 5.46 4.48
C LYS A 193 5.50 5.18 3.00
N ILE A 194 5.15 3.95 2.68
CA ILE A 194 5.02 3.44 1.32
C ILE A 194 3.65 2.81 1.15
N GLY A 195 3.05 2.98 -0.01
CA GLY A 195 1.79 2.33 -0.35
C GLY A 195 1.75 1.88 -1.80
N CYS A 196 1.06 0.77 -2.07
CA CYS A 196 0.78 0.31 -3.43
C CYS A 196 -0.72 -0.01 -3.60
N GLN A 197 -1.30 0.44 -4.72
CA GLN A 197 -2.68 0.14 -5.09
C GLN A 197 -2.83 -1.28 -5.60
N PHE A 198 -1.79 -1.79 -6.23
CA PHE A 198 -1.72 -3.18 -6.69
C PHE A 198 -1.41 -4.13 -5.54
N HIS A 199 -1.58 -5.41 -5.80
CA HIS A 199 -1.32 -6.49 -4.87
C HIS A 199 0.04 -7.14 -5.17
N PRO A 200 1.14 -6.81 -4.46
CA PRO A 200 2.44 -7.44 -4.70
C PRO A 200 2.38 -8.94 -4.48
N GLU A 201 1.60 -9.44 -3.50
CA GLU A 201 1.42 -10.84 -3.20
C GLU A 201 0.71 -11.64 -4.32
N LYS A 202 0.13 -10.93 -5.32
CA LYS A 202 -0.52 -11.51 -6.50
C LYS A 202 0.18 -11.16 -7.81
N SER A 203 1.33 -10.48 -7.74
CA SER A 203 2.03 -9.92 -8.90
C SER A 203 3.28 -10.74 -9.31
N GLY A 204 3.33 -12.02 -8.93
CA GLY A 204 4.39 -12.94 -9.34
C GLY A 204 5.78 -12.50 -8.86
N GLU A 205 6.81 -12.77 -9.67
CA GLU A 205 8.21 -12.48 -9.30
C GLU A 205 8.48 -10.99 -9.05
N LEU A 206 7.82 -10.10 -9.77
CA LEU A 206 7.99 -8.65 -9.58
C LEU A 206 7.40 -8.19 -8.25
N GLY A 207 6.26 -8.75 -7.87
CA GLY A 207 5.68 -8.50 -6.56
C GLY A 207 6.58 -9.00 -5.43
N LEU A 208 7.20 -10.17 -5.60
CA LEU A 208 8.15 -10.72 -4.63
C LEU A 208 9.43 -9.88 -4.53
N LYS A 209 9.93 -9.28 -5.62
CA LYS A 209 11.05 -8.32 -5.56
C LYS A 209 10.71 -7.10 -4.73
N LEU A 210 9.47 -6.59 -4.84
CA LEU A 210 9.01 -5.47 -4.02
C LEU A 210 8.94 -5.86 -2.54
N VAL A 211 8.42 -7.05 -2.22
CA VAL A 211 8.40 -7.59 -0.85
C VAL A 211 9.83 -7.71 -0.30
N GLU A 212 10.77 -8.24 -1.10
CA GLU A 212 12.18 -8.32 -0.72
C GLU A 212 12.81 -6.95 -0.50
N ALA A 213 12.51 -5.96 -1.35
CA ALA A 213 13.01 -4.60 -1.19
C ALA A 213 12.52 -3.96 0.12
N PHE A 214 11.24 -4.17 0.49
CA PHE A 214 10.70 -3.69 1.75
C PHE A 214 11.37 -4.32 2.98
N LEU A 215 11.78 -5.59 2.90
CA LEU A 215 12.51 -6.27 3.98
C LEU A 215 13.94 -5.74 4.20
N LYS A 216 14.44 -4.91 3.29
CA LYS A 216 15.78 -4.30 3.38
C LYS A 216 15.74 -2.88 3.97
N LEU A 217 14.55 -2.33 4.21
CA LEU A 217 14.36 -1.08 4.92
C LEU A 217 14.38 -1.33 6.44
#